data_54447b0c8e3658dac03e95c7bd0314e6
#
_entry.id   54447b0c8e3658dac03e95c7bd0314e6
#
_cell.length_a   1.000
_cell.length_b   1.000
_cell.length_c   1.000
_cell.angle_alpha   90.00
_cell.angle_beta   90.00
_cell.angle_gamma   90.00
#
_symmetry.space_group_name_H-M   'P 1'
#
loop_
_entity.id
_entity.type
_entity.pdbx_description
1 polymer ?
#
loop_
_entity_poly.entity_id
_entity_poly.type
_entity_poly.pdbx_seq_one_letter_code
_entity_poly.pdbx_strand_id
1 'polypeptide(L)'
;MHPDKIKILRKEIDTLLELCIIRPSQSFYASPCMLIDKPDEGVRLVIDFSILNKNCYCQAHSIPRIDDLIDKIGQAKFLTKLDLTKAY
;
A
#
# COMPACT_ATOMS: atom_id res chain seq x y z
N MET A 1 17.45 -0.74 -13.37
CA MET A 1 17.36 0.13 -12.17
C MET A 1 18.76 0.66 -11.83
N HIS A 2 18.87 1.92 -11.51
CA HIS A 2 20.15 2.54 -11.16
C HIS A 2 20.74 1.91 -9.88
N PRO A 3 22.08 1.70 -9.79
CA PRO A 3 22.70 1.04 -8.62
C PRO A 3 22.37 1.69 -7.27
N ASP A 4 22.23 3.01 -7.22
CA ASP A 4 21.90 3.74 -6.00
C ASP A 4 20.47 3.39 -5.51
N LYS A 5 19.55 3.24 -6.44
CA LYS A 5 18.16 2.81 -6.13
C LYS A 5 18.10 1.38 -5.63
N ILE A 6 18.97 0.50 -6.12
CA ILE A 6 19.06 -0.89 -5.64
C ILE A 6 19.48 -0.93 -4.16
N LYS A 7 20.41 -0.08 -3.75
CA LYS A 7 20.83 0.01 -2.34
C LYS A 7 19.69 0.47 -1.45
N ILE A 8 18.92 1.46 -1.89
CA ILE A 8 17.74 1.96 -1.16
C ILE A 8 16.69 0.86 -1.07
N LEU A 9 16.45 0.14 -2.15
CA LEU A 9 15.50 -0.98 -2.19
C LEU A 9 15.88 -2.07 -1.19
N ARG A 10 17.14 -2.45 -1.12
CA ARG A 10 17.64 -3.45 -0.16
C ARG A 10 17.41 -3.02 1.28
N LYS A 11 17.70 -1.76 1.60
CA LYS A 11 17.45 -1.21 2.93
C LYS A 11 15.97 -1.27 3.31
N GLU A 12 15.09 -0.90 2.37
CA GLU A 12 13.64 -0.96 2.60
C GLU A 12 13.17 -2.40 2.84
N ILE A 13 13.65 -3.34 2.04
CA ILE A 13 13.32 -4.76 2.21
C ILE A 13 13.83 -5.30 3.55
N ASP A 14 15.05 -4.97 3.94
CA ASP A 14 15.60 -5.39 5.22
C ASP A 14 14.78 -4.85 6.39
N THR A 15 14.37 -3.58 6.32
CA THR A 15 13.51 -2.96 7.33
C THR A 15 12.15 -3.69 7.43
N LEU A 16 11.53 -3.99 6.30
CA LEU A 16 10.26 -4.71 6.27
C LEU A 16 10.39 -6.14 6.82
N LEU A 17 11.51 -6.80 6.58
CA LEU A 17 11.80 -8.13 7.15
C LEU A 17 11.99 -8.05 8.66
N GLU A 18 12.74 -7.06 9.16
CA GLU A 18 12.95 -6.84 10.59
C GLU A 18 11.64 -6.56 11.33
N LEU A 19 10.75 -5.79 10.71
CA LEU A 19 9.43 -5.47 11.26
C LEU A 19 8.41 -6.60 11.11
N CYS A 20 8.80 -7.73 10.51
CA CYS A 20 7.92 -8.88 10.24
C CYS A 20 6.71 -8.54 9.37
N ILE A 21 6.79 -7.49 8.55
CA ILE A 21 5.74 -7.11 7.60
C ILE A 21 5.75 -8.03 6.39
N ILE A 22 6.95 -8.45 5.95
CA ILE A 22 7.14 -9.41 4.87
C ILE A 22 7.98 -10.59 5.34
N ARG A 23 7.95 -11.68 4.58
CA ARG A 23 8.77 -12.87 4.83
C ARG A 23 9.30 -13.44 3.51
N PRO A 24 10.42 -14.16 3.53
CA PRO A 24 10.89 -14.90 2.36
C PRO A 24 9.84 -15.91 1.91
N SER A 25 9.67 -16.07 0.61
CA SER A 25 8.68 -16.96 0.03
C SER A 25 9.22 -17.60 -1.25
N GLN A 26 8.75 -18.80 -1.57
CA GLN A 26 9.02 -19.49 -2.82
C GLN A 26 7.74 -19.57 -3.70
N SER A 27 6.95 -18.52 -3.70
CA SER A 27 5.73 -18.45 -4.50
C SER A 27 6.05 -18.47 -6.00
N PHE A 28 5.18 -19.12 -6.78
CA PHE A 28 5.21 -19.04 -8.24
C PHE A 28 4.77 -17.69 -8.78
N TYR A 29 4.18 -16.85 -7.94
CA TYR A 29 3.68 -15.54 -8.31
C TYR A 29 4.61 -14.46 -7.74
N ALA A 30 4.98 -13.51 -8.59
CA ALA A 30 5.78 -12.36 -8.19
C ALA A 30 5.29 -11.13 -8.94
N SER A 31 5.15 -10.04 -8.21
CA SER A 31 4.80 -8.75 -8.80
C SER A 31 6.05 -7.87 -8.87
N PRO A 32 6.22 -7.10 -9.96
CA PRO A 32 7.35 -6.17 -10.06
C PRO A 32 7.22 -5.06 -9.03
N CYS A 33 8.36 -4.58 -8.55
CA CYS A 33 8.41 -3.43 -7.65
C CYS A 33 9.25 -2.32 -8.27
N MET A 34 8.95 -1.09 -7.88
CA MET A 34 9.66 0.08 -8.34
C MET A 34 9.81 1.10 -7.21
N LEU A 35 10.79 1.98 -7.34
CA LEU A 35 10.99 3.08 -6.43
C LEU A 35 10.54 4.37 -7.09
N ILE A 36 9.71 5.13 -6.39
CA ILE A 36 9.21 6.42 -6.84
C ILE A 36 9.77 7.49 -5.91
N ASP A 37 10.35 8.51 -6.49
CA ASP A 37 10.87 9.64 -5.73
C ASP A 37 9.73 10.48 -5.17
N LYS A 38 9.83 10.83 -3.89
CA LYS A 38 8.88 11.73 -3.24
C LYS A 38 9.30 13.18 -3.43
N PRO A 39 8.36 14.13 -3.39
CA PRO A 39 8.69 15.56 -3.46
C PRO A 39 9.61 16.06 -2.33
N ASP A 40 9.59 15.39 -1.17
CA ASP A 40 10.34 15.75 0.04
C ASP A 40 11.64 14.94 0.22
N GLU A 41 12.35 14.67 -0.87
CA GLU A 41 13.63 13.96 -0.91
C GLU A 41 13.61 12.51 -0.39
N GLY A 42 12.42 11.92 -0.26
CA GLY A 42 12.28 10.51 0.09
C GLY A 42 12.08 9.63 -1.13
N VAL A 43 12.15 8.31 -0.90
CA VAL A 43 11.84 7.31 -1.92
C VAL A 43 10.73 6.41 -1.39
N ARG A 44 9.76 6.09 -2.26
CA ARG A 44 8.66 5.19 -1.93
C ARG A 44 8.80 3.89 -2.70
N LEU A 45 8.76 2.76 -1.99
CA LEU A 45 8.65 1.45 -2.61
C LEU A 45 7.19 1.20 -3.02
N VAL A 46 6.99 0.89 -4.28
CA VAL A 46 5.67 0.60 -4.86
C VAL A 46 5.71 -0.76 -5.54
N ILE A 47 4.68 -1.56 -5.30
CA ILE A 47 4.51 -2.87 -5.93
C ILE A 47 3.41 -2.74 -6.97
N ASP A 48 3.69 -3.18 -8.19
CA ASP A 48 2.73 -3.17 -9.27
C ASP A 48 1.86 -4.44 -9.24
N PHE A 49 0.63 -4.28 -8.78
CA PHE A 49 -0.35 -5.36 -8.72
C PHE A 49 -1.26 -5.44 -9.94
N SER A 50 -0.94 -4.76 -11.04
CA SER A 50 -1.80 -4.69 -12.22
C SER A 50 -2.14 -6.08 -12.77
N ILE A 51 -1.14 -6.94 -12.91
CA ILE A 51 -1.35 -8.31 -13.41
C ILE A 51 -2.09 -9.17 -12.39
N LEU A 52 -1.74 -9.03 -11.13
CA LEU A 52 -2.41 -9.76 -10.04
C LEU A 52 -3.90 -9.39 -9.99
N ASN A 53 -4.23 -8.12 -10.11
CA ASN A 53 -5.61 -7.64 -10.06
C ASN A 53 -6.47 -8.17 -11.22
N LYS A 54 -5.84 -8.42 -12.39
CA LYS A 54 -6.55 -9.03 -13.53
C LYS A 54 -6.97 -10.48 -13.25
N ASN A 55 -6.25 -11.16 -12.36
CA ASN A 55 -6.50 -12.56 -12.01
C ASN A 55 -7.27 -12.72 -10.69
N CYS A 56 -7.63 -11.63 -10.04
CA CYS A 56 -8.38 -11.64 -8.80
C CYS A 56 -9.88 -11.47 -9.05
N TYR A 57 -10.68 -12.18 -8.25
CA TYR A 57 -12.12 -11.93 -8.21
C TYR A 57 -12.39 -10.69 -7.35
N CYS A 58 -13.06 -9.71 -7.93
CA CYS A 58 -13.48 -8.53 -7.20
C CYS A 58 -14.77 -8.82 -6.44
N GLN A 59 -14.74 -8.65 -5.14
CA GLN A 59 -15.96 -8.63 -4.34
C GLN A 59 -16.62 -7.25 -4.48
N ALA A 60 -17.89 -7.24 -4.83
CA ALA A 60 -18.64 -5.99 -4.89
C ALA A 60 -18.83 -5.45 -3.47
N HIS A 61 -18.21 -4.32 -3.20
CA HIS A 61 -18.40 -3.60 -1.94
C HIS A 61 -18.70 -2.15 -2.27
N SER A 62 -19.90 -1.72 -1.90
CA SER A 62 -20.33 -0.35 -2.20
C SER A 62 -19.68 0.63 -1.22
N ILE A 63 -19.06 1.65 -1.80
CA ILE A 63 -18.56 2.78 -1.03
C ILE A 63 -19.69 3.77 -0.83
N PRO A 64 -19.99 4.20 0.41
CA PRO A 64 -21.04 5.20 0.65
C PRO A 64 -20.77 6.51 -0.09
N ARG A 65 -21.82 7.20 -0.50
CA ARG A 65 -21.68 8.52 -1.12
C ARG A 65 -21.20 9.52 -0.08
N ILE A 66 -20.40 10.49 -0.53
CA ILE A 66 -19.85 11.54 0.34
C ILE A 66 -20.97 12.32 1.05
N ASP A 67 -22.06 12.65 0.34
CA ASP A 67 -23.19 13.36 0.90
C ASP A 67 -23.85 12.60 2.06
N ASP A 68 -24.06 11.29 1.89
CA ASP A 68 -24.62 10.43 2.93
C ASP A 68 -23.68 10.31 4.14
N LEU A 69 -22.36 10.29 3.90
CA LEU A 69 -21.36 10.27 4.97
C LEU A 69 -21.37 11.56 5.77
N ILE A 70 -21.49 12.71 5.12
CA ILE A 70 -21.57 14.02 5.77
C ILE A 70 -22.82 14.11 6.65
N ASP A 71 -23.96 13.66 6.16
CA ASP A 71 -25.20 13.64 6.94
C ASP A 71 -25.10 12.76 8.18
N LYS A 72 -24.49 11.58 8.05
CA LYS A 72 -24.26 10.69 9.20
C LYS A 72 -23.30 11.29 10.21
N ILE A 73 -22.24 11.96 9.77
CA ILE A 73 -21.27 12.63 10.64
C ILE A 73 -21.92 13.75 11.43
N GLY A 74 -22.81 14.53 10.80
CA GLY A 74 -23.52 15.63 11.46
C GLY A 74 -24.43 15.19 12.61
N GLN A 75 -24.85 13.92 12.64
CA GLN A 75 -25.70 13.36 13.69
C GLN A 75 -24.91 12.60 14.76
N ALA A 76 -23.61 12.39 14.57
CA ALA A 76 -22.79 11.60 15.48
C ALA A 76 -22.29 12.44 16.65
N LYS A 77 -22.33 11.86 17.86
CA LYS A 77 -21.76 12.48 19.06
C LYS A 77 -20.26 12.21 19.19
N PHE A 78 -19.80 11.05 18.69
CA PHE A 78 -18.41 10.62 18.75
C PHE A 78 -17.93 10.25 17.35
N LEU A 79 -16.75 10.71 16.98
CA LEU A 79 -16.12 10.42 15.70
C LEU A 79 -14.75 9.81 15.94
N THR A 80 -14.45 8.73 15.19
CA THR A 80 -13.12 8.11 15.19
C THR A 80 -12.61 8.09 13.76
N LYS A 81 -11.38 8.54 13.58
CA LYS A 81 -10.68 8.49 12.29
C LYS A 81 -9.54 7.48 12.37
N LEU A 82 -9.51 6.55 11.43
CA LEU A 82 -8.44 5.56 11.30
C LEU A 82 -7.72 5.77 9.98
N ASP A 83 -6.41 5.90 10.06
CA ASP A 83 -5.54 6.02 8.90
C ASP A 83 -4.46 4.95 9.00
N LEU A 84 -4.48 3.99 8.07
CA LEU A 84 -3.56 2.88 8.09
C LEU A 84 -2.23 3.25 7.43
N THR A 85 -1.14 3.07 8.14
CA THR A 85 0.21 3.25 7.60
C THR A 85 0.62 2.00 6.83
N LYS A 86 1.08 2.18 5.59
CA LYS A 86 1.54 1.08 4.72
C LYS A 86 0.51 -0.06 4.60
N ALA A 87 -0.73 0.29 4.31
CA ALA A 87 -1.84 -0.67 4.22
C ALA A 87 -1.72 -1.66 3.04
N TYR A 88 -0.84 -1.37 2.09
CA TYR A 88 -0.56 -2.22 0.93
C TYR A 88 0.78 -2.91 1.04
#